data_279a47d9c4e4e96de23a45b4d6bf0944
#
_entry.id   279a47d9c4e4e96de23a45b4d6bf0944
#
_cell.length_a   1.000
_cell.length_b   1.000
_cell.length_c   1.000
_cell.angle_alpha   90.00
_cell.angle_beta   90.00
_cell.angle_gamma   90.00
#
_symmetry.space_group_name_H-M   'P 1'
#
loop_
_entity.id
_entity.type
_entity.pdbx_description
1 polymer ?
#
loop_
_entity_poly.entity_id
_entity_poly.type
_entity_poly.pdbx_seq_one_letter_code
_entity_poly.pdbx_strand_id
1 'polypeptide(L)' 'MSEKKKLMNVEDTRLTYMAGMLLKELAAGLSRRKFELQTPEGPVTVTLPKEVDVECSMEQKEKDGGTKTKLEIEISWKS' A
#
# COMPACT_ATOMS: atom_id res chain seq x y z
N MET A 1 11.81 7.31 20.86
CA MET A 1 11.91 6.42 19.71
C MET A 1 10.54 5.96 19.28
N SER A 2 10.22 6.12 18.03
CA SER A 2 8.91 5.69 17.55
C SER A 2 8.94 4.21 17.19
N GLU A 3 7.94 3.48 17.62
CA GLU A 3 7.80 2.07 17.27
C GLU A 3 6.99 1.94 15.98
N LYS A 4 7.44 1.04 15.12
CA LYS A 4 6.69 0.70 13.92
C LYS A 4 5.82 -0.51 14.19
N LYS A 5 4.55 -0.38 13.90
CA LYS A 5 3.61 -1.48 14.02
C LYS A 5 2.99 -1.73 12.66
N LYS A 6 3.17 -2.94 12.13
CA LYS A 6 2.55 -3.30 10.86
C LYS A 6 1.12 -3.78 11.11
N LEU A 7 0.18 -3.09 10.50
CA LEU A 7 -1.24 -3.46 10.59
C LEU A 7 -1.63 -4.39 9.45
N MET A 8 -0.93 -4.30 8.32
CA MET A 8 -1.19 -5.12 7.16
C MET A 8 0.11 -5.30 6.39
N ASN A 9 0.31 -6.49 5.86
CA ASN A 9 1.45 -6.73 4.96
C ASN A 9 1.04 -7.78 3.94
N VAL A 10 1.18 -7.43 2.66
CA VAL A 10 0.92 -8.36 1.56
C VAL A 10 2.17 -8.41 0.71
N GLU A 11 2.76 -9.58 0.60
CA GLU A 11 3.98 -9.76 -0.15
C GLU A 11 3.95 -11.13 -0.82
N ASP A 12 3.72 -11.15 -2.13
CA ASP A 12 3.63 -12.38 -2.88
C ASP A 12 3.85 -12.12 -4.36
N THR A 13 3.87 -13.21 -5.14
CA THR A 13 3.87 -13.12 -6.58
C THR A 13 2.47 -13.48 -7.06
N ARG A 14 1.88 -12.60 -7.85
CA ARG A 14 0.54 -12.81 -8.36
C ARG A 14 0.39 -12.30 -9.78
N LEU A 15 -0.69 -12.68 -10.42
CA LEU A 15 -0.99 -12.18 -11.77
C LEU A 15 -1.20 -10.67 -11.73
N THR A 16 -0.82 -9.98 -12.81
CA THR A 16 -0.88 -8.52 -12.85
C THR A 16 -2.27 -7.97 -12.56
N TYR A 17 -3.32 -8.58 -13.12
CA TYR A 17 -4.66 -8.08 -12.87
C TYR A 17 -5.08 -8.22 -11.40
N MET A 18 -4.57 -9.23 -10.72
CA MET A 18 -4.85 -9.44 -9.30
C MET A 18 -4.16 -8.38 -8.44
N ALA A 19 -2.96 -7.94 -8.86
CA ALA A 19 -2.29 -6.83 -8.21
C ALA A 19 -3.13 -5.56 -8.36
N GLY A 20 -3.71 -5.35 -9.56
CA GLY A 20 -4.61 -4.22 -9.79
C GLY A 20 -5.86 -4.27 -8.92
N MET A 21 -6.40 -5.47 -8.69
CA MET A 21 -7.56 -5.63 -7.82
C MET A 21 -7.24 -5.24 -6.38
N LEU A 22 -6.06 -5.60 -5.90
CA LEU A 22 -5.62 -5.20 -4.58
C LEU A 22 -5.55 -3.68 -4.47
N LEU A 23 -4.98 -3.02 -5.47
CA LEU A 23 -4.90 -1.56 -5.49
C LEU A 23 -6.29 -0.91 -5.53
N LYS A 24 -7.25 -1.52 -6.22
CA LYS A 24 -8.62 -1.02 -6.25
C LYS A 24 -9.27 -1.07 -4.88
N GLU A 25 -9.04 -2.13 -4.12
CA GLU A 25 -9.56 -2.25 -2.78
C GLU A 25 -8.97 -1.19 -1.85
N LEU A 26 -7.67 -0.94 -1.99
CA LEU A 26 -7.02 0.10 -1.21
C LEU A 26 -7.53 1.48 -1.61
N ALA A 27 -7.74 1.71 -2.91
CA ALA A 27 -8.28 2.97 -3.39
C ALA A 27 -9.68 3.23 -2.84
N ALA A 28 -10.50 2.18 -2.71
CA ALA A 28 -11.84 2.32 -2.15
C ALA A 28 -11.76 2.77 -0.68
N GLY A 29 -10.82 2.23 0.08
CA GLY A 29 -10.61 2.64 1.46
C GLY A 29 -10.16 4.10 1.55
N LEU A 30 -9.27 4.52 0.65
CA LEU A 30 -8.83 5.91 0.58
C LEU A 30 -10.01 6.86 0.27
N SER A 31 -10.86 6.48 -0.66
CA SER A 31 -12.04 7.29 -1.01
C SER A 31 -13.01 7.46 0.15
N ARG A 32 -13.17 6.42 0.96
CA ARG A 32 -14.01 6.49 2.15
C ARG A 32 -13.29 7.13 3.33
N ARG A 33 -11.98 7.33 3.21
CA ARG A 33 -11.13 7.83 4.29
C ARG A 33 -11.16 6.93 5.51
N LYS A 34 -11.26 5.61 5.26
CA LYS A 34 -11.39 4.64 6.34
C LYS A 34 -10.94 3.26 5.88
N PHE A 35 -10.13 2.61 6.68
CA PHE A 35 -9.75 1.22 6.48
C PHE A 35 -10.17 0.41 7.69
N GLU A 36 -10.80 -0.73 7.44
CA GLU A 36 -11.16 -1.68 8.49
C GLU A 36 -10.29 -2.92 8.29
N LEU A 37 -9.46 -3.22 9.25
CA LEU A 37 -8.48 -4.29 9.17
C LEU A 37 -8.69 -5.32 10.27
N GLN A 38 -8.46 -6.58 9.92
CA GLN A 38 -8.44 -7.66 10.90
C GLN A 38 -7.00 -7.93 11.27
N THR A 39 -6.67 -7.81 12.54
CA THR A 39 -5.33 -8.07 13.04
C THR A 39 -5.39 -9.21 14.08
N PRO A 40 -4.24 -9.83 14.41
CA PRO A 40 -4.23 -10.86 15.46
C PRO A 40 -4.77 -10.38 16.80
N GLU A 41 -4.74 -9.07 17.04
CA GLU A 41 -5.25 -8.47 18.27
C GLU A 41 -6.71 -8.06 18.16
N GLY A 42 -7.35 -8.30 17.03
CA GLY A 42 -8.74 -7.95 16.79
C GLY A 42 -8.92 -6.93 15.67
N PRO A 43 -10.14 -6.47 15.44
CA PRO A 43 -10.39 -5.50 14.37
C PRO A 43 -9.82 -4.13 14.70
N VAL A 44 -9.26 -3.48 13.70
CA VAL A 44 -8.71 -2.13 13.82
C VAL A 44 -9.29 -1.26 12.72
N THR A 45 -9.75 -0.07 13.09
CA THR A 45 -10.25 0.92 12.14
C THR A 45 -9.24 2.06 12.04
N VAL A 46 -8.80 2.34 10.82
CA VAL A 46 -7.88 3.45 10.55
C VAL A 46 -8.65 4.52 9.78
N THR A 47 -8.73 5.71 10.34
CA THR A 47 -9.42 6.84 9.73
C THR A 47 -8.40 7.81 9.15
N LEU A 48 -8.63 8.28 7.94
CA LEU A 48 -7.70 9.15 7.24
C LEU A 48 -8.14 10.61 7.29
N PRO A 49 -7.17 11.55 7.38
CA PRO A 49 -7.49 12.97 7.31
C PRO A 49 -7.90 13.36 5.89
N LYS A 50 -8.24 14.62 5.71
CA LYS A 50 -8.66 15.15 4.43
C LYS A 50 -7.54 15.13 3.40
N GLU A 51 -6.32 15.33 3.84
CA GLU A 51 -5.14 15.38 2.98
C GLU A 51 -4.10 14.37 3.44
N VAL A 52 -3.44 13.75 2.48
CA VAL A 52 -2.37 12.79 2.76
C VAL A 52 -1.20 13.10 1.83
N ASP A 53 -0.02 12.65 2.23
CA ASP A 53 1.17 12.75 1.40
C ASP A 53 1.22 11.56 0.46
N VAL A 54 1.46 11.80 -0.82
CA VAL A 54 1.52 10.75 -1.83
C VAL A 54 2.86 10.82 -2.55
N GLU A 55 3.51 9.66 -2.63
CA GLU A 55 4.72 9.51 -3.40
C GLU A 55 4.55 8.31 -4.32
N CYS A 56 4.74 8.53 -5.60
CA CYS A 56 4.57 7.50 -6.60
C CYS A 56 5.74 7.56 -7.56
N SER A 57 6.44 6.45 -7.74
CA SER A 57 7.59 6.41 -8.62
C SER A 57 7.63 5.11 -9.41
N MET A 58 8.22 5.18 -10.59
CA MET A 58 8.46 4.00 -11.42
C MET A 58 9.89 4.07 -11.90
N GLU A 59 10.64 3.01 -11.65
CA GLU A 59 12.03 2.92 -12.01
C GLU A 59 12.30 1.72 -12.88
N GLN A 60 13.23 1.87 -13.82
CA GLN A 60 13.72 0.76 -14.63
C GLN A 60 15.22 0.62 -14.43
N LYS A 61 15.64 -0.61 -14.28
CA LYS A 61 17.06 -0.93 -14.11
C LYS A 61 17.42 -2.05 -15.07
N GLU A 62 18.46 -1.81 -15.86
CA GLU A 62 18.95 -2.83 -16.79
C GLU A 62 19.83 -3.81 -16.02
N LYS A 63 19.57 -5.07 -16.25
CA LYS A 63 20.35 -6.17 -15.69
C LYS A 63 20.69 -7.16 -16.78
N ASP A 64 21.69 -7.99 -16.52
CA ASP A 64 22.02 -9.08 -17.42
C ASP A 64 20.80 -9.96 -17.64
N GLY A 65 20.33 -10.03 -18.88
CA GLY A 65 19.17 -10.83 -19.22
C GLY A 65 17.85 -10.09 -19.26
N GLY A 66 17.83 -8.76 -19.04
CA GLY A 66 16.61 -8.00 -19.21
C GLY A 66 16.55 -6.71 -18.39
N THR A 67 15.38 -6.11 -18.38
CA THR A 67 15.13 -4.89 -17.66
C THR A 67 14.17 -5.17 -16.50
N LYS A 68 14.53 -4.73 -15.31
CA LYS A 68 13.65 -4.83 -14.15
C LYS A 68 12.93 -3.51 -13.95
N THR A 69 11.62 -3.55 -13.92
CA THR A 69 10.78 -2.37 -13.70
C THR A 69 10.11 -2.48 -12.34
N LYS A 70 10.08 -1.38 -11.61
CA LYS A 70 9.50 -1.33 -10.26
C LYS A 70 8.59 -0.13 -10.12
N LEU A 71 7.39 -0.39 -9.63
CA LEU A 71 6.41 0.64 -9.30
C LEU A 71 6.29 0.72 -7.78
N GLU A 72 6.51 1.90 -7.22
CA GLU A 72 6.34 2.13 -5.78
C GLU A 72 5.29 3.20 -5.55
N ILE A 73 4.41 2.93 -4.62
CA ILE A 73 3.37 3.87 -4.20
C ILE A 73 3.41 3.95 -2.69
N GLU A 74 3.58 5.16 -2.17
CA GLU A 74 3.59 5.40 -0.74
C GLU A 74 2.60 6.49 -0.39
N ILE A 75 1.70 6.21 0.52
CA ILE A 75 0.71 7.16 1.00
C ILE A 75 0.85 7.21 2.51
N SER A 76 1.07 8.39 3.06
CA SER A 76 1.31 8.54 4.49
C SER A 76 0.58 9.76 5.04
N TRP A 77 0.29 9.68 6.34
CA TRP A 77 -0.34 10.77 7.06
C TRP A 77 0.00 10.64 8.53
N LYS A 78 -0.22 11.71 9.25
CA LYS A 78 0.02 11.75 10.68
C LYS A 78 -1.29 12.09 11.39
N SER A 79 -1.58 11.32 12.41
CA SER A 79 -2.79 11.53 13.23
C SER A 79 -2.48 12.35 14.47
#